data_3b77ff7f6790f51dd6cf98c2b7de6aab
#
_entry.id   3b77ff7f6790f51dd6cf98c2b7de6aab
#
_cell.length_a   1.000
_cell.length_b   1.000
_cell.length_c   1.000
_cell.angle_alpha   90.00
_cell.angle_beta   90.00
_cell.angle_gamma   90.00
#
_symmetry.space_group_name_H-M   'P 1'
#
loop_
_entity.id
_entity.type
_entity.pdbx_description
1 polymer ?
#
loop_
_entity_poly.entity_id
_entity_poly.type
_entity_poly.pdbx_seq_one_letter_code
_entity_poly.pdbx_strand_id
1 'polypeptide(L)'
;MCALASARKLYPEATRFIILSLGTGNHDKPLYYDQAKSFGLLNWPRPIINALMNAAGDVVRYQLEEAPDVEQYRIDFDISRASPDIDDASDKNLRELIIIGEGEARKNEALISTLPQILSTPPASSA
;
A
#
# COMPACT_ATOMS: atom_id res chain seq x y z
N MET A 1 -1.22 -8.94 -6.12
CA MET A 1 -1.55 -9.93 -7.20
C MET A 1 -1.35 -11.38 -6.78
N CYS A 2 -0.20 -11.81 -6.23
CA CYS A 2 0.01 -13.22 -5.85
C CYS A 2 -1.07 -13.78 -4.91
N ALA A 3 -1.48 -13.01 -3.89
CA ALA A 3 -2.55 -13.43 -2.97
C ALA A 3 -3.88 -13.66 -3.69
N LEU A 4 -4.28 -12.76 -4.61
CA LEU A 4 -5.50 -12.92 -5.40
C LEU A 4 -5.43 -14.16 -6.32
N ALA A 5 -4.30 -14.37 -6.99
CA ALA A 5 -4.10 -15.55 -7.84
C ALA A 5 -4.18 -16.85 -7.02
N SER A 6 -3.61 -16.86 -5.82
CA SER A 6 -3.71 -17.99 -4.90
C SER A 6 -5.14 -18.20 -4.40
N ALA A 7 -5.85 -17.12 -4.05
CA ALA A 7 -7.25 -17.21 -3.62
C ALA A 7 -8.16 -17.78 -4.73
N ARG A 8 -8.03 -17.27 -5.97
CA ARG A 8 -8.78 -17.82 -7.11
C ARG A 8 -8.49 -19.30 -7.38
N LYS A 9 -7.26 -19.73 -7.16
CA LYS A 9 -6.87 -21.13 -7.30
C LYS A 9 -7.47 -22.03 -6.20
N LEU A 10 -7.52 -21.52 -4.96
CA LEU A 10 -8.02 -22.26 -3.80
C LEU A 10 -9.55 -22.27 -3.75
N TYR A 11 -10.18 -21.23 -4.26
CA TYR A 11 -11.63 -21.03 -4.21
C TYR A 11 -12.18 -20.75 -5.62
N PRO A 12 -12.15 -21.72 -6.54
CA PRO A 12 -12.57 -21.51 -7.93
C PRO A 12 -14.04 -21.14 -8.08
N GLU A 13 -14.88 -21.52 -7.11
CA GLU A 13 -16.32 -21.21 -7.09
C GLU A 13 -16.64 -19.80 -6.58
N ALA A 14 -15.65 -19.09 -6.05
CA ALA A 14 -15.88 -17.75 -5.53
C ALA A 14 -16.05 -16.75 -6.68
N THR A 15 -17.14 -16.00 -6.64
CA THR A 15 -17.47 -14.97 -7.64
C THR A 15 -17.05 -13.57 -7.24
N ARG A 16 -16.63 -13.37 -5.98
CA ARG A 16 -16.23 -12.09 -5.42
C ARG A 16 -15.08 -12.27 -4.44
N PHE A 17 -14.09 -11.41 -4.55
CA PHE A 17 -12.95 -11.35 -3.64
C PHE A 17 -12.87 -9.98 -2.97
N ILE A 18 -12.73 -9.96 -1.66
CA ILE A 18 -12.52 -8.74 -0.88
C ILE A 18 -11.05 -8.68 -0.52
N ILE A 19 -10.38 -7.59 -0.88
CA ILE A 19 -8.95 -7.38 -0.61
C ILE A 19 -8.78 -6.19 0.31
N LEU A 20 -8.24 -6.42 1.50
CA LEU A 20 -7.74 -5.38 2.37
C LEU A 20 -6.24 -5.19 2.12
N SER A 21 -5.85 -4.04 1.61
CA SER A 21 -4.45 -3.67 1.35
C SER A 21 -3.99 -2.65 2.38
N LEU A 22 -3.01 -3.04 3.19
CA LEU A 22 -2.38 -2.16 4.16
C LEU A 22 -1.00 -1.76 3.64
N GLY A 23 -0.82 -0.48 3.33
CA GLY A 23 0.47 0.08 2.94
C GLY A 23 1.37 0.32 4.15
N THR A 24 2.66 0.34 3.90
CA THR A 24 3.68 0.72 4.90
C THR A 24 4.01 2.21 4.87
N GLY A 25 3.27 2.94 4.05
CA GLY A 25 3.47 4.36 3.79
C GLY A 25 4.35 4.64 2.58
N ASN A 26 4.07 5.75 1.94
CA ASN A 26 4.81 6.26 0.79
C ASN A 26 5.64 7.47 1.20
N HIS A 27 6.85 7.55 0.68
CA HIS A 27 7.72 8.70 0.81
C HIS A 27 7.87 9.35 -0.56
N ASP A 28 6.81 10.06 -0.99
CA ASP A 28 6.75 10.71 -2.30
C ASP A 28 7.60 11.98 -2.32
N LYS A 29 8.93 11.81 -2.38
CA LYS A 29 9.80 12.91 -2.77
C LYS A 29 10.00 12.85 -4.27
N PRO A 30 9.44 13.81 -5.03
CA PRO A 30 9.70 13.88 -6.46
C PRO A 30 11.20 14.07 -6.69
N LEU A 31 11.74 13.29 -7.61
CA LEU A 31 13.13 13.45 -8.03
C LEU A 31 13.21 14.63 -8.98
N TYR A 32 13.66 15.79 -8.46
CA TYR A 32 13.82 16.98 -9.28
C TYR A 32 15.03 16.86 -10.21
N TYR A 33 14.87 17.35 -11.43
CA TYR A 33 15.93 17.33 -12.46
C TYR A 33 17.25 17.92 -11.96
N ASP A 34 17.20 19.05 -11.23
CA ASP A 34 18.38 19.71 -10.70
C ASP A 34 19.17 18.87 -9.68
N GLN A 35 18.49 18.00 -8.95
CA GLN A 35 19.13 17.03 -8.08
C GLN A 35 19.68 15.86 -8.89
N ALA A 36 18.88 15.34 -9.81
CA ALA A 36 19.24 14.17 -10.63
C ALA A 36 20.47 14.42 -11.52
N LYS A 37 20.59 15.62 -12.10
CA LYS A 37 21.75 15.98 -12.96
C LYS A 37 23.07 16.00 -12.22
N SER A 38 23.06 16.19 -10.89
CA SER A 38 24.25 16.19 -10.04
C SER A 38 24.62 14.81 -9.49
N PHE A 39 23.76 13.79 -9.71
CA PHE A 39 24.03 12.43 -9.28
C PHE A 39 25.15 11.82 -10.12
N GLY A 40 26.30 11.53 -9.48
CA GLY A 40 27.29 10.66 -10.09
C GLY A 40 26.79 9.20 -10.12
N LEU A 41 27.50 8.33 -10.82
CA LEU A 41 27.15 6.91 -10.99
C LEU A 41 26.82 6.20 -9.65
N LEU A 42 27.43 6.62 -8.55
CA LEU A 42 27.26 6.02 -7.23
C LEU A 42 25.95 6.44 -6.52
N ASN A 43 25.32 7.54 -6.90
CA ASN A 43 24.12 8.07 -6.22
C ASN A 43 22.80 7.68 -6.90
N TRP A 44 22.85 7.11 -8.11
CA TRP A 44 21.69 6.67 -8.86
C TRP A 44 20.98 5.40 -8.34
N PRO A 45 21.69 4.41 -7.74
CA PRO A 45 21.07 3.15 -7.38
C PRO A 45 19.87 3.29 -6.44
N ARG A 46 19.94 4.11 -5.39
CA ARG A 46 18.83 4.32 -4.45
C ARG A 46 17.56 4.90 -5.10
N PRO A 47 17.63 6.03 -5.85
CA PRO A 47 16.46 6.57 -6.55
C PRO A 47 15.84 5.59 -7.55
N ILE A 48 16.65 4.83 -8.28
CA ILE A 48 16.15 3.83 -9.25
C ILE A 48 15.41 2.70 -8.53
N ILE A 49 15.97 2.17 -7.46
CA ILE A 49 15.31 1.11 -6.68
C ILE A 49 13.97 1.60 -6.13
N ASN A 50 13.93 2.79 -5.55
CA ASN A 50 12.70 3.38 -5.03
C ASN A 50 11.65 3.58 -6.14
N ALA A 51 12.06 4.10 -7.30
CA ALA A 51 11.15 4.28 -8.44
C ALA A 51 10.60 2.94 -8.95
N LEU A 52 11.42 1.89 -9.03
CA LEU A 52 10.98 0.55 -9.43
C LEU A 52 10.01 -0.08 -8.42
N MET A 53 10.27 0.08 -7.12
CA MET A 53 9.39 -0.44 -6.07
C MET A 53 8.03 0.26 -6.08
N ASN A 54 8.01 1.59 -6.22
CA ASN A 54 6.77 2.35 -6.31
C ASN A 54 5.97 1.98 -7.57
N ALA A 55 6.64 1.93 -8.74
CA ALA A 55 6.00 1.54 -10.00
C ALA A 55 5.38 0.13 -9.93
N ALA A 56 6.07 -0.83 -9.30
CA ALA A 56 5.52 -2.18 -9.11
C ALA A 56 4.24 -2.17 -8.25
N GLY A 57 4.19 -1.33 -7.20
CA GLY A 57 3.01 -1.13 -6.37
C GLY A 57 1.84 -0.54 -7.14
N ASP A 58 2.10 0.48 -7.98
CA ASP A 58 1.09 1.15 -8.79
C ASP A 58 0.47 0.23 -9.85
N VAL A 59 1.29 -0.59 -10.51
CA VAL A 59 0.79 -1.60 -11.46
C VAL A 59 -0.14 -2.60 -10.78
N VAL A 60 0.24 -3.09 -9.61
CA VAL A 60 -0.61 -4.03 -8.85
C VAL A 60 -1.92 -3.36 -8.43
N ARG A 61 -1.88 -2.11 -7.98
CA ARG A 61 -3.08 -1.35 -7.63
C ARG A 61 -4.02 -1.22 -8.81
N TYR A 62 -3.53 -0.74 -9.95
CA TYR A 62 -4.30 -0.61 -11.18
C TYR A 62 -4.94 -1.94 -11.60
N GLN A 63 -4.18 -3.05 -11.58
CA GLN A 63 -4.71 -4.36 -11.92
C GLN A 63 -5.82 -4.85 -10.97
N LEU A 64 -5.76 -4.48 -9.70
CA LEU A 64 -6.81 -4.83 -8.73
C LEU A 64 -8.06 -3.96 -8.91
N GLU A 65 -7.89 -2.67 -9.22
CA GLU A 65 -8.98 -1.73 -9.50
C GLU A 65 -9.78 -2.14 -10.76
N GLU A 66 -9.10 -2.66 -11.78
CA GLU A 66 -9.71 -3.12 -13.03
C GLU A 66 -10.30 -4.55 -12.96
N ALA A 67 -10.08 -5.28 -11.87
CA ALA A 67 -10.57 -6.65 -11.74
C ALA A 67 -12.06 -6.66 -11.33
N PRO A 68 -12.99 -7.16 -12.18
CA PRO A 68 -14.43 -7.03 -11.97
C PRO A 68 -14.97 -7.86 -10.80
N ASP A 69 -14.23 -8.87 -10.36
CA ASP A 69 -14.55 -9.77 -9.25
C ASP A 69 -13.88 -9.34 -7.93
N VAL A 70 -13.20 -8.17 -7.91
CA VAL A 70 -12.43 -7.70 -6.76
C VAL A 70 -13.02 -6.42 -6.20
N GLU A 71 -13.23 -6.42 -4.89
CA GLU A 71 -13.52 -5.22 -4.12
C GLU A 71 -12.32 -4.91 -3.23
N GLN A 72 -11.66 -3.78 -3.49
CA GLN A 72 -10.43 -3.41 -2.80
C GLN A 72 -10.68 -2.31 -1.78
N TYR A 73 -10.21 -2.54 -0.57
CA TYR A 73 -10.06 -1.54 0.49
C TYR A 73 -8.56 -1.30 0.72
N ARG A 74 -8.10 -0.07 0.55
CA ARG A 74 -6.69 0.28 0.73
C ARG A 74 -6.54 1.37 1.78
N ILE A 75 -5.66 1.11 2.74
CA ILE A 75 -5.18 2.10 3.70
C ILE A 75 -3.70 2.30 3.41
N ASP A 76 -3.34 3.49 2.97
CA ASP A 76 -1.97 3.90 2.70
C ASP A 76 -1.80 5.37 3.09
N PHE A 77 -0.57 5.81 3.36
CA PHE A 77 -0.33 7.12 3.95
C PHE A 77 1.04 7.69 3.58
N ASP A 78 1.18 9.00 3.75
CA ASP A 78 2.43 9.72 3.53
C ASP A 78 3.31 9.67 4.79
N ILE A 79 4.52 9.15 4.66
CA ILE A 79 5.54 9.10 5.70
C ILE A 79 6.65 10.15 5.50
N SER A 80 6.42 11.20 4.72
CA SER A 80 7.44 12.21 4.39
C SER A 80 8.05 12.92 5.61
N ARG A 81 7.38 12.88 6.78
CA ARG A 81 7.87 13.40 8.06
C ARG A 81 8.80 12.42 8.80
N ALA A 82 8.76 11.15 8.46
CA ALA A 82 9.62 10.10 9.01
C ALA A 82 10.78 9.79 8.07
N SER A 83 11.75 9.01 8.54
CA SER A 83 12.85 8.53 7.71
C SER A 83 12.36 7.42 6.78
N PRO A 84 12.75 7.44 5.49
CA PRO A 84 12.47 6.35 4.57
C PRO A 84 13.41 5.14 4.74
N ASP A 85 14.44 5.27 5.57
CA ASP A 85 15.41 4.21 5.76
C ASP A 85 14.84 3.11 6.66
N ILE A 86 14.80 1.87 6.15
CA ILE A 86 14.17 0.73 6.81
C ILE A 86 14.84 0.33 8.12
N ASP A 87 16.09 0.72 8.31
CA ASP A 87 16.91 0.44 9.49
C ASP A 87 17.01 1.61 10.48
N ASP A 88 16.31 2.73 10.20
CA ASP A 88 16.27 3.86 11.14
C ASP A 88 15.34 3.60 12.31
N ALA A 89 15.86 2.95 13.33
CA ALA A 89 15.17 2.70 14.60
C ALA A 89 15.41 3.80 15.66
N SER A 90 15.77 5.02 15.27
CA SER A 90 15.93 6.13 16.21
C SER A 90 14.61 6.48 16.90
N ASP A 91 14.69 6.88 18.18
CA ASP A 91 13.51 7.29 18.97
C ASP A 91 12.70 8.39 18.28
N LYS A 92 13.38 9.28 17.56
CA LYS A 92 12.72 10.34 16.81
C LYS A 92 11.88 9.77 15.67
N ASN A 93 12.46 8.86 14.88
CA ASN A 93 11.77 8.26 13.75
C ASN A 93 10.58 7.40 14.21
N LEU A 94 10.78 6.60 15.24
CA LEU A 94 9.71 5.77 15.81
C LEU A 94 8.52 6.60 16.31
N ARG A 95 8.78 7.73 16.97
CA ARG A 95 7.71 8.65 17.42
C ARG A 95 6.96 9.26 16.24
N GLU A 96 7.64 9.70 15.19
CA GLU A 96 6.99 10.24 13.99
C GLU A 96 6.12 9.18 13.30
N LEU A 97 6.60 7.95 13.18
CA LEU A 97 5.83 6.84 12.61
C LEU A 97 4.58 6.53 13.44
N ILE A 98 4.66 6.53 14.77
CA ILE A 98 3.51 6.33 15.66
C ILE A 98 2.48 7.46 15.45
N ILE A 99 2.92 8.71 15.44
CA ILE A 99 2.03 9.87 15.24
C ILE A 99 1.32 9.79 13.89
N ILE A 100 2.04 9.42 12.83
CA ILE A 100 1.48 9.24 11.49
C ILE A 100 0.45 8.11 11.51
N GLY A 101 0.81 6.93 12.07
CA GLY A 101 -0.08 5.77 12.12
C GLY A 101 -1.37 6.04 12.89
N GLU A 102 -1.28 6.69 14.06
CA GLU A 102 -2.46 7.09 14.84
C GLU A 102 -3.34 8.10 14.08
N GLY A 103 -2.71 9.06 13.39
CA GLY A 103 -3.42 10.04 12.56
C GLY A 103 -4.19 9.37 11.43
N GLU A 104 -3.58 8.41 10.75
CA GLU A 104 -4.22 7.66 9.67
C GLU A 104 -5.30 6.70 10.18
N ALA A 105 -5.11 6.07 11.32
CA ALA A 105 -6.15 5.24 11.95
C ALA A 105 -7.41 6.06 12.22
N ARG A 106 -7.28 7.29 12.73
CA ARG A 106 -8.42 8.21 12.97
C ARG A 106 -9.09 8.65 11.67
N LYS A 107 -8.33 8.97 10.62
CA LYS A 107 -8.89 9.33 9.31
C LYS A 107 -9.69 8.19 8.68
N ASN A 108 -9.27 6.95 8.90
CA ASN A 108 -9.89 5.75 8.36
C ASN A 108 -10.82 5.05 9.36
N GLU A 109 -11.21 5.69 10.47
CA GLU A 109 -12.03 5.09 11.53
C GLU A 109 -13.35 4.52 11.00
N ALA A 110 -14.01 5.23 10.09
CA ALA A 110 -15.25 4.77 9.47
C ALA A 110 -15.06 3.47 8.68
N LEU A 111 -13.99 3.38 7.89
CA LEU A 111 -13.64 2.17 7.15
C LEU A 111 -13.28 1.03 8.13
N ILE A 112 -12.40 1.30 9.10
CA ILE A 112 -11.94 0.30 10.08
C ILE A 112 -13.12 -0.28 10.86
N SER A 113 -14.10 0.55 11.27
CA SER A 113 -15.27 0.11 12.00
C SER A 113 -16.23 -0.74 11.16
N THR A 114 -16.26 -0.56 9.84
CA THR A 114 -17.11 -1.33 8.93
C THR A 114 -16.46 -2.62 8.42
N LEU A 115 -15.13 -2.72 8.46
CA LEU A 115 -14.37 -3.89 7.98
C LEU A 115 -14.86 -5.24 8.56
N PRO A 116 -15.14 -5.37 9.87
CA PRO A 116 -15.62 -6.65 10.42
C PRO A 116 -16.93 -7.10 9.77
N GLN A 117 -17.84 -6.18 9.46
CA GLN A 117 -19.11 -6.47 8.79
C GLN A 117 -18.88 -6.87 7.33
N ILE A 118 -18.02 -6.13 6.61
CA ILE A 118 -17.66 -6.41 5.22
C ILE A 118 -17.05 -7.82 5.08
N LEU A 119 -16.11 -8.16 5.96
CA LEU A 119 -15.39 -9.43 5.93
C LEU A 119 -16.23 -10.62 6.43
N SER A 120 -17.27 -10.38 7.23
CA SER A 120 -18.16 -11.42 7.74
C SER A 120 -19.41 -11.66 6.88
N THR A 121 -19.66 -10.83 5.88
CA THR A 121 -20.82 -10.99 4.99
C THR A 121 -20.63 -12.22 4.10
N PRO A 122 -21.47 -13.27 4.20
CA PRO A 122 -21.36 -14.41 3.33
C PRO A 122 -21.61 -13.99 1.87
N PRO A 123 -21.04 -14.68 0.88
CA PRO A 123 -21.32 -14.40 -0.52
C PRO A 123 -22.82 -14.49 -0.75
N ALA A 124 -23.37 -13.52 -1.51
CA ALA A 124 -24.76 -13.60 -1.93
C ALA A 124 -24.97 -14.95 -2.63
N SER A 125 -25.85 -15.80 -2.09
CA SER A 125 -26.18 -17.06 -2.73
C SER A 125 -26.75 -16.74 -4.10
N SER A 126 -26.05 -17.15 -5.16
CA SER A 126 -26.61 -17.12 -6.51
C SER A 126 -27.82 -18.03 -6.52
N ALA A 127 -29.00 -17.41 -6.56
CA ALA A 127 -30.25 -18.09 -6.86
C ALA A 127 -30.31 -18.43 -8.34
#